data_07af6da575b8b876d87528c76c7ac4c2
#
_entry.id   07af6da575b8b876d87528c76c7ac4c2
#
_cell.length_a   1.000
_cell.length_b   1.000
_cell.length_c   1.000
_cell.angle_alpha   90.00
_cell.angle_beta   90.00
_cell.angle_gamma   90.00
#
_symmetry.space_group_name_H-M   'P 1'
#
loop_
_entity.id
_entity.type
_entity.pdbx_description
1 polymer ?
#
loop_
_entity_poly.entity_id
_entity_poly.type
_entity_poly.pdbx_seq_one_letter_code
_entity_poly.pdbx_strand_id
1 'polypeptide(L)'
;KVSYLKNIAKNFKNNSFSVRELKKMNDENAISSITKLKGLGVWSAEMFLMFNLNRPDIFPVKDIGLLRAISKNYKTSYPPSKRFLNKISELHAGYRTVFTWYMWRSIDPTDVEY
;
A
#
# COMPACT_ATOMS: atom_id res chain seq x y z
N LYS A 1 -6.83 4.13 17.59
CA LYS A 1 -7.17 3.10 16.55
C LYS A 1 -8.66 2.78 16.51
N VAL A 2 -9.31 2.67 17.68
CA VAL A 2 -10.75 2.40 17.74
C VAL A 2 -11.54 3.53 17.08
N SER A 3 -11.14 4.80 17.30
CA SER A 3 -11.82 5.94 16.68
C SER A 3 -11.69 5.94 15.16
N TYR A 4 -10.59 5.44 14.62
CA TYR A 4 -10.39 5.33 13.17
C TYR A 4 -11.33 4.28 12.58
N LEU A 5 -11.44 3.12 13.24
CA LEU A 5 -12.35 2.06 12.80
C LEU A 5 -13.79 2.51 12.82
N LYS A 6 -14.20 3.22 13.88
CA LYS A 6 -15.54 3.79 13.98
C LYS A 6 -15.81 4.80 12.87
N ASN A 7 -14.83 5.64 12.56
CA ASN A 7 -14.96 6.65 11.51
C ASN A 7 -15.13 5.99 10.15
N ILE A 8 -14.33 4.96 9.86
CA ILE A 8 -14.43 4.21 8.60
C ILE A 8 -15.82 3.58 8.49
N ALA A 9 -16.27 2.88 9.53
CA ALA A 9 -17.59 2.24 9.54
C ALA A 9 -18.69 3.25 9.33
N LYS A 10 -18.61 4.41 9.99
CA LYS A 10 -19.60 5.49 9.86
C LYS A 10 -19.66 6.01 8.43
N ASN A 11 -18.50 6.19 7.79
CA ASN A 11 -18.47 6.69 6.41
C ASN A 11 -19.08 5.69 5.43
N PHE A 12 -18.82 4.39 5.62
CA PHE A 12 -19.48 3.37 4.80
C PHE A 12 -20.99 3.38 4.99
N LYS A 13 -21.44 3.44 6.25
CA LYS A 13 -22.86 3.45 6.58
C LYS A 13 -23.58 4.66 5.99
N ASN A 14 -22.94 5.82 6.00
CA ASN A 14 -23.55 7.07 5.53
C ASN A 14 -23.36 7.30 4.03
N ASN A 15 -22.81 6.33 3.30
CA ASN A 15 -22.53 6.43 1.87
C ASN A 15 -21.62 7.59 1.47
N SER A 16 -20.91 8.17 2.43
CA SER A 16 -19.91 9.21 2.14
C SER A 16 -18.62 8.62 1.59
N PHE A 17 -18.50 7.30 1.65
CA PHE A 17 -17.34 6.55 1.18
C PHE A 17 -17.85 5.27 0.52
N SER A 18 -17.74 5.20 -0.81
CA SER A 18 -18.26 4.07 -1.58
C SER A 18 -17.14 3.25 -2.20
N VAL A 19 -17.10 1.96 -1.86
CA VAL A 19 -16.14 1.03 -2.48
C VAL A 19 -16.38 0.93 -3.99
N ARG A 20 -17.64 1.00 -4.40
CA ARG A 20 -17.98 0.95 -5.84
C ARG A 20 -17.36 2.12 -6.58
N GLU A 21 -17.42 3.32 -6.02
CA GLU A 21 -16.81 4.50 -6.63
C GLU A 21 -15.28 4.40 -6.64
N LEU A 22 -14.69 3.89 -5.56
CA LEU A 22 -13.24 3.68 -5.49
C LEU A 22 -12.75 2.75 -6.59
N LYS A 23 -13.52 1.69 -6.88
CA LYS A 23 -13.15 0.74 -7.93
C LYS A 23 -13.05 1.37 -9.31
N LYS A 24 -13.79 2.46 -9.54
CA LYS A 24 -13.77 3.19 -10.81
C LYS A 24 -12.63 4.19 -10.90
N MET A 25 -12.00 4.53 -9.79
CA MET A 25 -10.92 5.50 -9.75
C MET A 25 -9.58 4.86 -10.08
N ASN A 26 -8.65 5.68 -10.62
CA ASN A 26 -7.27 5.23 -10.72
C ASN A 26 -6.65 5.22 -9.31
N ASP A 27 -5.45 4.67 -9.19
CA ASP A 27 -4.79 4.52 -7.89
C ASP A 27 -4.62 5.84 -7.16
N GLU A 28 -4.17 6.88 -7.86
CA GLU A 28 -3.94 8.21 -7.26
C GLU A 28 -5.20 8.80 -6.68
N ASN A 29 -6.30 8.76 -7.45
CA ASN A 29 -7.58 9.31 -7.03
C ASN A 29 -8.18 8.50 -5.88
N ALA A 30 -8.03 7.18 -5.92
CA ALA A 30 -8.50 6.32 -4.83
C ALA A 30 -7.74 6.62 -3.53
N ILE A 31 -6.43 6.75 -3.59
CA ILE A 31 -5.61 7.11 -2.43
C ILE A 31 -6.04 8.46 -1.89
N SER A 32 -6.21 9.45 -2.75
CA SER A 32 -6.65 10.79 -2.34
C SER A 32 -7.99 10.76 -1.63
N SER A 33 -8.95 9.98 -2.14
CA SER A 33 -10.28 9.85 -1.53
C SER A 33 -10.21 9.20 -0.16
N ILE A 34 -9.42 8.15 -0.01
CA ILE A 34 -9.30 7.43 1.27
C ILE A 34 -8.60 8.31 2.31
N THR A 35 -7.58 9.04 1.91
CA THR A 35 -6.80 9.87 2.85
C THR A 35 -7.59 11.07 3.37
N LYS A 36 -8.74 11.38 2.80
CA LYS A 36 -9.64 12.39 3.35
C LYS A 36 -10.29 11.93 4.65
N LEU A 37 -10.30 10.63 4.92
CA LEU A 37 -10.85 10.10 6.17
C LEU A 37 -9.87 10.34 7.31
N LYS A 38 -10.39 10.79 8.45
CA LYS A 38 -9.57 11.09 9.62
C LYS A 38 -8.82 9.85 10.09
N GLY A 39 -7.51 9.99 10.25
CA GLY A 39 -6.67 8.91 10.76
C GLY A 39 -6.14 7.95 9.71
N LEU A 40 -6.49 8.16 8.44
CA LEU A 40 -5.99 7.33 7.35
C LEU A 40 -5.01 8.10 6.51
N GLY A 41 -3.78 7.60 6.44
CA GLY A 41 -2.74 8.16 5.60
C GLY A 41 -2.58 7.39 4.30
N VAL A 42 -1.57 7.80 3.53
CA VAL A 42 -1.27 7.17 2.24
C VAL A 42 -0.99 5.68 2.40
N TRP A 43 -0.22 5.28 3.42
CA TRP A 43 0.10 3.87 3.64
C TRP A 43 -1.17 3.04 3.86
N SER A 44 -2.10 3.52 4.69
CA SER A 44 -3.37 2.82 4.93
C SER A 44 -4.19 2.70 3.66
N ALA A 45 -4.22 3.77 2.85
CA ALA A 45 -4.91 3.75 1.56
C ALA A 45 -4.28 2.74 0.61
N GLU A 46 -2.96 2.69 0.55
CA GLU A 46 -2.25 1.72 -0.27
C GLU A 46 -2.55 0.29 0.15
N MET A 47 -2.58 0.01 1.46
CA MET A 47 -2.92 -1.31 1.97
C MET A 47 -4.35 -1.69 1.59
N PHE A 48 -5.29 -0.75 1.67
CA PHE A 48 -6.66 -1.00 1.24
C PHE A 48 -6.73 -1.35 -0.24
N LEU A 49 -6.02 -0.61 -1.09
CA LEU A 49 -6.00 -0.89 -2.54
C LEU A 49 -5.40 -2.25 -2.85
N MET A 50 -4.34 -2.63 -2.16
CA MET A 50 -3.68 -3.91 -2.38
C MET A 50 -4.54 -5.09 -1.96
N PHE A 51 -5.11 -5.04 -0.76
CA PHE A 51 -5.77 -6.19 -0.14
C PHE A 51 -7.27 -6.25 -0.40
N ASN A 52 -7.94 -5.13 -0.52
CA ASN A 52 -9.39 -5.10 -0.69
C ASN A 52 -9.82 -4.89 -2.14
N LEU A 53 -9.13 -4.06 -2.88
CA LEU A 53 -9.45 -3.81 -4.28
C LEU A 53 -8.56 -4.58 -5.25
N ASN A 54 -7.59 -5.32 -4.74
CA ASN A 54 -6.67 -6.15 -5.52
C ASN A 54 -5.97 -5.37 -6.65
N ARG A 55 -5.59 -4.13 -6.37
CA ARG A 55 -4.89 -3.31 -7.36
C ARG A 55 -3.49 -3.89 -7.60
N PRO A 56 -3.10 -4.10 -8.86
CA PRO A 56 -1.86 -4.82 -9.19
C PRO A 56 -0.60 -3.97 -9.16
N ASP A 57 -0.70 -2.66 -9.10
CA ASP A 57 0.45 -1.79 -9.32
C ASP A 57 0.66 -0.77 -8.20
N ILE A 58 0.60 -1.24 -6.95
CA ILE A 58 0.83 -0.40 -5.78
C ILE A 58 2.24 -0.60 -5.26
N PHE A 59 2.95 0.51 -5.05
CA PHE A 59 4.32 0.49 -4.52
C PHE A 59 4.37 1.38 -3.26
N PRO A 60 4.20 0.78 -2.05
CA PRO A 60 4.09 1.57 -0.81
C PRO A 60 5.47 2.00 -0.32
N VAL A 61 5.98 3.10 -0.85
CA VAL A 61 7.34 3.59 -0.61
C VAL A 61 7.65 3.95 0.84
N LYS A 62 6.62 4.13 1.67
CA LYS A 62 6.82 4.43 3.09
C LYS A 62 6.65 3.21 3.99
N ASP A 63 6.37 2.07 3.41
CA ASP A 63 6.21 0.84 4.18
C ASP A 63 7.58 0.33 4.66
N ILE A 64 7.72 0.26 5.98
CA ILE A 64 8.99 -0.13 6.60
C ILE A 64 9.41 -1.54 6.16
N GLY A 65 8.45 -2.46 6.11
CA GLY A 65 8.73 -3.84 5.69
C GLY A 65 9.28 -3.91 4.28
N LEU A 66 8.67 -3.16 3.36
CA LEU A 66 9.14 -3.11 1.97
C LEU A 66 10.55 -2.53 1.88
N LEU A 67 10.79 -1.42 2.58
CA LEU A 67 12.11 -0.77 2.56
C LEU A 67 13.19 -1.68 3.12
N ARG A 68 12.89 -2.39 4.21
CA ARG A 68 13.84 -3.36 4.79
C ARG A 68 14.13 -4.50 3.84
N ALA A 69 13.09 -5.02 3.19
CA ALA A 69 13.25 -6.14 2.26
C ALA A 69 14.08 -5.73 1.04
N ILE A 70 13.84 -4.55 0.50
CA ILE A 70 14.64 -4.04 -0.63
C ILE A 70 16.10 -3.87 -0.22
N SER A 71 16.34 -3.25 0.93
CA SER A 71 17.69 -3.05 1.44
C SER A 71 18.43 -4.39 1.60
N LYS A 72 17.77 -5.38 2.18
CA LYS A 72 18.34 -6.70 2.40
C LYS A 72 18.60 -7.46 1.11
N ASN A 73 17.62 -7.52 0.21
CA ASN A 73 17.72 -8.32 -1.00
C ASN A 73 18.65 -7.72 -2.05
N TYR A 74 18.69 -6.39 -2.14
CA TYR A 74 19.54 -5.69 -3.10
C TYR A 74 20.86 -5.21 -2.51
N LYS A 75 21.09 -5.49 -1.22
CA LYS A 75 22.33 -5.12 -0.51
C LYS A 75 22.64 -3.62 -0.62
N THR A 76 21.60 -2.81 -0.43
CA THR A 76 21.74 -1.36 -0.40
C THR A 76 21.71 -0.83 1.04
N SER A 77 21.99 0.47 1.21
CA SER A 77 21.84 1.12 2.50
C SER A 77 20.38 1.14 2.94
N TYR A 78 20.13 1.28 4.26
CA TYR A 78 18.78 1.45 4.79
C TYR A 78 18.64 2.85 5.38
N PRO A 79 17.60 3.60 5.00
CA PRO A 79 16.64 3.27 3.95
C PRO A 79 17.27 3.37 2.56
N PRO A 80 16.76 2.62 1.57
CA PRO A 80 17.25 2.76 0.21
C PRO A 80 17.06 4.19 -0.29
N SER A 81 17.95 4.66 -1.16
CA SER A 81 17.83 6.00 -1.71
C SER A 81 16.57 6.13 -2.57
N LYS A 82 16.05 7.35 -2.64
CA LYS A 82 14.89 7.64 -3.49
C LYS A 82 15.17 7.28 -4.95
N ARG A 83 16.37 7.54 -5.43
CA ARG A 83 16.79 7.20 -6.78
C ARG A 83 16.71 5.68 -7.02
N PHE A 84 17.19 4.89 -6.07
CA PHE A 84 17.14 3.44 -6.18
C PHE A 84 15.72 2.92 -6.15
N LEU A 85 14.88 3.46 -5.26
CA LEU A 85 13.47 3.09 -5.18
C LEU A 85 12.73 3.39 -6.47
N ASN A 86 13.00 4.54 -7.08
CA ASN A 86 12.39 4.90 -8.36
C ASN A 86 12.79 3.92 -9.46
N LYS A 87 14.05 3.51 -9.48
CA LYS A 87 14.55 2.52 -10.45
C LYS A 87 13.84 1.18 -10.28
N ILE A 88 13.73 0.70 -9.05
CA ILE A 88 13.02 -0.55 -8.75
C ILE A 88 11.55 -0.44 -9.14
N SER A 89 10.91 0.69 -8.82
CA SER A 89 9.53 0.94 -9.17
C SER A 89 9.29 0.87 -10.67
N GLU A 90 10.16 1.50 -11.46
CA GLU A 90 10.04 1.50 -12.92
C GLU A 90 10.21 0.09 -13.51
N LEU A 91 11.14 -0.69 -12.95
CA LEU A 91 11.39 -2.05 -13.42
C LEU A 91 10.18 -2.97 -13.22
N HIS A 92 9.31 -2.67 -12.27
CA HIS A 92 8.18 -3.51 -11.91
C HIS A 92 6.84 -2.86 -12.25
N ALA A 93 6.84 -1.82 -13.08
CA ALA A 93 5.61 -1.13 -13.48
C ALA A 93 4.57 -2.13 -14.02
N GLY A 94 3.35 -2.01 -13.52
CA GLY A 94 2.25 -2.92 -13.86
C GLY A 94 2.03 -4.02 -12.82
N TYR A 95 3.05 -4.44 -12.09
CA TYR A 95 2.95 -5.50 -11.06
C TYR A 95 3.71 -5.15 -9.78
N ARG A 96 3.69 -3.90 -9.42
CA ARG A 96 4.39 -3.44 -8.21
C ARG A 96 3.81 -4.07 -6.93
N THR A 97 2.52 -4.39 -6.93
CA THR A 97 1.90 -5.08 -5.81
C THR A 97 2.48 -6.48 -5.61
N VAL A 98 2.63 -7.22 -6.69
CA VAL A 98 3.21 -8.57 -6.63
C VAL A 98 4.67 -8.48 -6.17
N PHE A 99 5.41 -7.53 -6.70
CA PHE A 99 6.78 -7.29 -6.25
C PHE A 99 6.84 -7.03 -4.74
N THR A 100 5.93 -6.20 -4.23
CA THR A 100 5.84 -5.89 -2.80
C THR A 100 5.57 -7.14 -1.97
N TRP A 101 4.65 -8.00 -2.41
CA TRP A 101 4.36 -9.26 -1.73
C TRP A 101 5.59 -10.15 -1.64
N TYR A 102 6.34 -10.29 -2.73
CA TYR A 102 7.57 -11.09 -2.73
C TYR A 102 8.63 -10.50 -1.80
N MET A 103 8.74 -9.17 -1.75
CA MET A 103 9.68 -8.52 -0.84
C MET A 103 9.31 -8.79 0.61
N TRP A 104 8.05 -8.61 0.99
CA TRP A 104 7.58 -8.94 2.34
C TRP A 104 7.87 -10.39 2.68
N ARG A 105 7.55 -11.29 1.76
CA ARG A 105 7.73 -12.72 1.97
C ARG A 105 9.19 -13.08 2.23
N SER A 106 10.12 -12.37 1.62
CA SER A 106 11.55 -12.64 1.77
C SER A 106 12.09 -12.38 3.18
N ILE A 107 11.39 -11.58 3.99
CA ILE A 107 11.81 -11.25 5.36
C ILE A 107 10.85 -11.74 6.42
N ASP A 108 9.65 -12.22 6.05
CA ASP A 108 8.64 -12.68 7.00
C ASP A 108 8.83 -14.16 7.35
N PRO A 109 8.30 -14.59 8.52
CA PRO A 109 8.26 -16.01 8.84
C PRO A 109 7.51 -16.81 7.78
N THR A 110 7.84 -18.10 7.66
CA THR A 110 7.29 -18.95 6.60
C THR A 110 5.80 -19.19 6.69
N ASP A 111 5.19 -18.96 7.83
CA ASP A 111 3.76 -19.21 8.07
C ASP A 111 2.88 -17.97 8.03
N VAL A 112 3.40 -16.84 7.54
CA VAL A 112 2.61 -15.61 7.40
C VAL A 112 1.82 -15.66 6.08
N GLU A 113 0.53 -15.33 6.15
CA GLU A 113 -0.35 -15.20 4.99
C GLU A 113 -0.66 -13.72 4.71
N TYR A 114 -0.80 -13.40 3.45
CA TYR A 114 -1.14 -12.02 3.02
C TYR A 114 -2.52 -11.96 2.41
#